data_8bd17b081b962311a43ae6cd279fd671
#
_entry.id   8bd17b081b962311a43ae6cd279fd671
#
_cell.length_a   1.000
_cell.length_b   1.000
_cell.length_c   1.000
_cell.angle_alpha   90.00
_cell.angle_beta   90.00
_cell.angle_gamma   90.00
#
_symmetry.space_group_name_H-M   'P 1'
#
loop_
_entity.id
_entity.type
_entity.pdbx_description
1 polymer ?
#
loop_
_entity_poly.entity_id
_entity_poly.type
_entity_poly.pdbx_seq_one_letter_code
_entity_poly.pdbx_strand_id
1 'polypeptide(L)'
;MASEYVNKQPVTEETDVIQYELAENGICTIWLNRPHKRNCVSPKLLRDLEAAVDRAAEDKNALAVVFRGRGNTFCAGADLDQLVGPVLHESSTSLQLAIDSARTYDKIYNMKKPTIACVEGYAVAGGFELFISCDFGIAADDAKIGDFHIRRALFGGAGPIYRLPRYIGMRKSKELMLTGKLLSGTECVEWGLCNASAPSGEPLEQLIQEFCAPLIDKSPFCMWMTKMALNRGMDADTNSLITLETMTCNVVHHSADAKEGVAAFLEKRKPVWTGN
;
A
#
# COMPACT_ATOMS: atom_id res chain seq x y z
N MET A 1 -0.63 -28.24 -32.55
CA MET A 1 -0.65 -26.77 -32.59
C MET A 1 0.15 -26.28 -31.37
N ALA A 2 1.46 -26.30 -31.48
CA ALA A 2 2.39 -25.89 -30.41
C ALA A 2 3.62 -25.20 -31.04
N SER A 3 3.41 -24.12 -31.80
CA SER A 3 4.56 -23.46 -32.43
C SER A 3 4.42 -21.94 -32.66
N GLU A 4 3.56 -21.23 -31.93
CA GLU A 4 3.42 -19.76 -32.09
C GLU A 4 3.91 -18.90 -30.92
N TYR A 5 4.56 -19.52 -29.91
CA TYR A 5 5.05 -18.74 -28.76
C TYR A 5 6.55 -18.39 -28.81
N VAL A 6 7.25 -18.69 -29.89
CA VAL A 6 8.70 -18.51 -29.99
C VAL A 6 9.03 -17.49 -31.07
N ASN A 7 8.67 -16.25 -30.91
CA ASN A 7 9.34 -15.10 -31.54
C ASN A 7 8.83 -13.75 -31.00
N LYS A 8 8.94 -13.52 -29.72
CA LYS A 8 8.81 -12.14 -29.21
C LYS A 8 10.20 -11.51 -29.23
N GLN A 9 10.31 -10.38 -29.94
CA GLN A 9 11.50 -9.52 -29.93
C GLN A 9 11.96 -9.30 -28.47
N PRO A 10 13.26 -9.16 -28.20
CA PRO A 10 13.75 -8.85 -26.87
C PRO A 10 13.03 -7.61 -26.36
N VAL A 11 12.34 -7.77 -25.22
CA VAL A 11 11.70 -6.65 -24.54
C VAL A 11 12.79 -5.65 -24.24
N THR A 12 12.78 -4.49 -24.88
CA THR A 12 13.63 -3.37 -24.49
C THR A 12 13.39 -3.10 -23.02
N GLU A 13 14.44 -3.14 -22.22
CA GLU A 13 14.33 -2.92 -20.78
C GLU A 13 13.65 -1.59 -20.54
N GLU A 14 12.44 -1.62 -19.96
CA GLU A 14 11.71 -0.40 -19.60
C GLU A 14 12.53 0.34 -18.54
N THR A 15 12.87 1.60 -18.81
CA THR A 15 13.49 2.48 -17.83
C THR A 15 12.41 3.22 -17.04
N ASP A 16 12.71 3.56 -15.78
CA ASP A 16 11.88 4.46 -14.97
C ASP A 16 10.43 3.96 -14.73
N VAL A 17 10.30 2.67 -14.39
CA VAL A 17 8.98 2.04 -14.11
C VAL A 17 8.41 2.42 -12.74
N ILE A 18 9.22 3.00 -11.87
CA ILE A 18 8.85 3.61 -10.58
C ILE A 18 9.45 5.01 -10.52
N GLN A 19 8.65 5.99 -10.11
CA GLN A 19 9.10 7.37 -9.88
C GLN A 19 8.92 7.72 -8.41
N TYR A 20 9.89 8.42 -7.85
CA TYR A 20 9.91 8.87 -6.46
C TYR A 20 9.90 10.39 -6.43
N GLU A 21 8.85 10.97 -5.90
CA GLU A 21 8.67 12.40 -5.76
C GLU A 21 8.49 12.76 -4.28
N LEU A 22 9.28 13.70 -3.77
CA LEU A 22 9.18 14.20 -2.41
C LEU A 22 8.79 15.68 -2.45
N ALA A 23 7.63 16.01 -1.92
CA ALA A 23 7.15 17.36 -1.80
C ALA A 23 7.79 18.08 -0.59
N GLU A 24 7.84 19.40 -0.63
CA GLU A 24 8.41 20.23 0.45
C GLU A 24 7.73 20.03 1.81
N ASN A 25 6.46 19.64 1.81
CA ASN A 25 5.69 19.34 3.01
C ASN A 25 5.96 17.95 3.60
N GLY A 26 6.83 17.15 2.99
CA GLY A 26 7.18 15.80 3.47
C GLY A 26 6.28 14.67 2.95
N ILE A 27 5.35 14.94 2.05
CA ILE A 27 4.59 13.89 1.36
C ILE A 27 5.47 13.30 0.26
N CYS A 28 5.82 12.03 0.41
CA CYS A 28 6.52 11.25 -0.61
C CYS A 28 5.51 10.53 -1.48
N THR A 29 5.57 10.70 -2.79
CA THR A 29 4.72 9.94 -3.72
C THR A 29 5.57 8.96 -4.51
N ILE A 30 5.22 7.68 -4.43
CA ILE A 30 5.78 6.59 -5.24
C ILE A 30 4.79 6.28 -6.36
N TRP A 31 5.18 6.58 -7.59
CA TRP A 31 4.38 6.35 -8.77
C TRP A 31 4.75 5.04 -9.44
N LEU A 32 3.75 4.21 -9.70
CA LEU A 32 3.85 3.13 -10.67
C LEU A 32 3.79 3.75 -12.08
N ASN A 33 4.82 3.57 -12.88
CA ASN A 33 4.99 4.28 -14.15
C ASN A 33 5.13 3.34 -15.36
N ARG A 34 4.10 2.51 -15.57
CA ARG A 34 3.91 1.70 -16.78
C ARG A 34 2.50 1.90 -17.35
N PRO A 35 2.07 3.16 -17.67
CA PRO A 35 0.70 3.45 -18.04
C PRO A 35 0.23 2.69 -19.30
N HIS A 36 1.13 2.43 -20.26
CA HIS A 36 0.86 1.64 -21.47
C HIS A 36 0.52 0.17 -21.17
N LYS A 37 0.89 -0.35 -20.00
CA LYS A 37 0.54 -1.67 -19.45
C LYS A 37 -0.38 -1.57 -18.23
N ARG A 38 -1.08 -0.44 -18.04
CA ARG A 38 -1.95 -0.17 -16.89
C ARG A 38 -1.26 -0.45 -15.55
N ASN A 39 0.01 -0.12 -15.47
CA ASN A 39 0.86 -0.30 -14.31
C ASN A 39 0.93 -1.75 -13.79
N CYS A 40 0.78 -2.74 -14.69
CA CYS A 40 0.93 -4.15 -14.33
C CYS A 40 2.31 -4.42 -13.74
N VAL A 41 2.32 -5.24 -12.69
CA VAL A 41 3.53 -5.65 -11.98
C VAL A 41 4.35 -6.59 -12.85
N SER A 42 5.53 -6.12 -13.27
CA SER A 42 6.58 -6.93 -13.90
C SER A 42 7.67 -7.24 -12.89
N PRO A 43 8.57 -8.19 -13.17
CA PRO A 43 9.73 -8.46 -12.30
C PRO A 43 10.57 -7.21 -12.02
N LYS A 44 10.73 -6.33 -13.03
CA LYS A 44 11.45 -5.06 -12.86
C LYS A 44 10.66 -4.10 -11.97
N LEU A 45 9.35 -3.91 -12.22
CA LEU A 45 8.53 -3.01 -11.41
C LEU A 45 8.54 -3.45 -9.94
N LEU A 46 8.47 -4.75 -9.66
CA LEU A 46 8.48 -5.25 -8.28
C LEU A 46 9.82 -4.95 -7.57
N ARG A 47 10.96 -5.17 -8.25
CA ARG A 47 12.29 -4.84 -7.68
C ARG A 47 12.46 -3.34 -7.45
N ASP A 48 12.07 -2.52 -8.42
CA ASP A 48 12.21 -1.06 -8.34
C ASP A 48 11.24 -0.48 -7.29
N LEU A 49 10.05 -1.07 -7.14
CA LEU A 49 9.11 -0.72 -6.07
C LEU A 49 9.71 -1.04 -4.69
N GLU A 50 10.30 -2.22 -4.51
CA GLU A 50 10.96 -2.58 -3.25
C GLU A 50 12.07 -1.59 -2.90
N ALA A 51 12.90 -1.21 -3.87
CA ALA A 51 13.96 -0.23 -3.68
C ALA A 51 13.41 1.17 -3.33
N ALA A 52 12.31 1.60 -3.96
CA ALA A 52 11.65 2.87 -3.64
C ALA A 52 11.02 2.86 -2.25
N VAL A 53 10.46 1.74 -1.82
CA VAL A 53 9.92 1.52 -0.47
C VAL A 53 11.04 1.61 0.57
N ASP A 54 12.18 0.96 0.34
CA ASP A 54 13.34 1.03 1.23
C ASP A 54 13.88 2.46 1.30
N ARG A 55 14.00 3.15 0.16
CA ARG A 55 14.38 4.57 0.12
C ARG A 55 13.42 5.44 0.94
N ALA A 56 12.11 5.29 0.73
CA ALA A 56 11.10 6.07 1.46
C ALA A 56 11.13 5.79 2.97
N ALA A 57 11.43 4.56 3.39
CA ALA A 57 11.55 4.20 4.79
C ALA A 57 12.72 4.92 5.47
N GLU A 58 13.85 5.10 4.77
CA GLU A 58 15.09 5.70 5.27
C GLU A 58 15.12 7.23 5.14
N ASP A 59 14.41 7.81 4.16
CA ASP A 59 14.41 9.24 3.87
C ASP A 59 13.77 10.04 5.01
N LYS A 60 14.58 10.75 5.78
CA LYS A 60 14.12 11.53 6.95
C LYS A 60 13.15 12.66 6.60
N ASN A 61 13.14 13.11 5.36
CA ASN A 61 12.24 14.17 4.90
C ASN A 61 10.88 13.63 4.46
N ALA A 62 10.76 12.33 4.20
CA ALA A 62 9.48 11.70 3.90
C ALA A 62 8.72 11.42 5.21
N LEU A 63 7.59 12.08 5.41
CA LEU A 63 6.75 11.95 6.61
C LEU A 63 5.55 11.05 6.39
N ALA A 64 5.03 11.01 5.17
CA ALA A 64 3.97 10.10 4.72
C ALA A 64 4.29 9.61 3.30
N VAL A 65 3.84 8.40 2.94
CA VAL A 65 4.12 7.79 1.63
C VAL A 65 2.81 7.48 0.92
N VAL A 66 2.63 8.09 -0.25
CA VAL A 66 1.45 7.90 -1.10
C VAL A 66 1.84 7.06 -2.31
N PHE A 67 1.16 5.94 -2.54
CA PHE A 67 1.31 5.10 -3.72
C PHE A 67 0.26 5.47 -4.76
N ARG A 68 0.69 5.71 -6.01
CA ARG A 68 -0.18 6.11 -7.12
C ARG A 68 0.23 5.44 -8.43
N GLY A 69 -0.64 5.52 -9.44
CA GLY A 69 -0.34 5.06 -10.79
C GLY A 69 -0.38 6.20 -11.81
N ARG A 70 0.61 6.28 -12.69
CA ARG A 70 0.55 7.18 -13.85
C ARG A 70 -0.50 6.70 -14.85
N GLY A 71 -1.10 7.62 -15.60
CA GLY A 71 -2.04 7.30 -16.67
C GLY A 71 -3.42 6.83 -16.18
N ASN A 72 -3.92 7.39 -15.10
CA ASN A 72 -5.27 7.19 -14.57
C ASN A 72 -5.61 5.70 -14.29
N THR A 73 -4.63 4.93 -13.88
CA THR A 73 -4.82 3.55 -13.41
C THR A 73 -3.81 3.26 -12.32
N PHE A 74 -4.28 2.82 -11.17
CA PHE A 74 -3.38 2.47 -10.08
C PHE A 74 -2.53 1.26 -10.47
N CYS A 75 -3.12 0.05 -10.58
CA CYS A 75 -2.43 -1.15 -11.02
C CYS A 75 -3.43 -2.25 -11.43
N ALA A 76 -3.31 -2.78 -12.64
CA ALA A 76 -4.19 -3.83 -13.15
C ALA A 76 -3.72 -5.27 -12.84
N GLY A 77 -2.82 -5.44 -11.85
CA GLY A 77 -2.35 -6.75 -11.41
C GLY A 77 -1.02 -7.16 -12.03
N ALA A 78 -0.73 -8.46 -12.03
CA ALA A 78 0.50 -8.99 -12.59
C ALA A 78 0.53 -8.90 -14.12
N ASP A 79 1.70 -8.61 -14.69
CA ASP A 79 1.92 -8.65 -16.13
C ASP A 79 1.79 -10.09 -16.64
N LEU A 80 0.76 -10.35 -17.43
CA LEU A 80 0.44 -11.71 -17.89
C LEU A 80 1.53 -12.27 -18.83
N ASP A 81 2.19 -11.43 -19.59
CA ASP A 81 3.23 -11.85 -20.53
C ASP A 81 4.56 -12.12 -19.82
N GLN A 82 4.97 -11.22 -18.92
CA GLN A 82 6.29 -11.26 -18.30
C GLN A 82 6.34 -12.07 -17.00
N LEU A 83 5.23 -12.21 -16.34
CA LEU A 83 5.17 -12.78 -15.01
C LEU A 83 4.31 -14.06 -14.96
N VAL A 84 3.05 -13.98 -15.37
CA VAL A 84 2.11 -15.09 -15.21
C VAL A 84 2.39 -16.25 -16.17
N GLY A 85 2.79 -15.96 -17.41
CA GLY A 85 3.13 -17.01 -18.38
C GLY A 85 4.21 -17.94 -17.85
N PRO A 86 5.39 -17.45 -17.45
CA PRO A 86 6.45 -18.28 -16.84
C PRO A 86 6.00 -19.02 -15.57
N VAL A 87 5.25 -18.33 -14.69
CA VAL A 87 4.76 -18.88 -13.41
C VAL A 87 3.87 -20.09 -13.59
N LEU A 88 3.03 -20.12 -14.62
CA LEU A 88 2.14 -21.25 -14.89
C LEU A 88 2.86 -22.52 -15.37
N HIS A 89 4.10 -22.38 -15.83
CA HIS A 89 4.88 -23.51 -16.36
C HIS A 89 5.93 -24.02 -15.38
N GLU A 90 6.29 -23.25 -14.35
CA GLU A 90 7.35 -23.61 -13.41
C GLU A 90 6.98 -23.24 -11.97
N SER A 91 6.82 -24.25 -11.12
CA SER A 91 6.42 -24.09 -9.72
C SER A 91 7.40 -23.28 -8.88
N SER A 92 8.69 -23.41 -9.14
CA SER A 92 9.73 -22.65 -8.44
C SER A 92 9.63 -21.14 -8.73
N THR A 93 9.37 -20.79 -9.98
CA THR A 93 9.14 -19.39 -10.41
C THR A 93 7.87 -18.83 -9.76
N SER A 94 6.79 -19.64 -9.67
CA SER A 94 5.56 -19.26 -8.98
C SER A 94 5.80 -18.96 -7.50
N LEU A 95 6.51 -19.86 -6.82
CA LEU A 95 6.83 -19.68 -5.40
C LEU A 95 7.71 -18.44 -5.16
N GLN A 96 8.73 -18.23 -5.99
CA GLN A 96 9.62 -17.08 -5.87
C GLN A 96 8.87 -15.76 -6.06
N LEU A 97 7.97 -15.68 -7.05
CA LEU A 97 7.11 -14.51 -7.25
C LEU A 97 6.25 -14.21 -6.04
N ALA A 98 5.59 -15.24 -5.49
CA ALA A 98 4.75 -15.07 -4.31
C ALA A 98 5.56 -14.58 -3.10
N ILE A 99 6.76 -15.12 -2.88
CA ILE A 99 7.67 -14.69 -1.81
C ILE A 99 8.09 -13.23 -2.02
N ASP A 100 8.52 -12.86 -3.22
CA ASP A 100 9.00 -11.50 -3.51
C ASP A 100 7.89 -10.46 -3.40
N SER A 101 6.69 -10.79 -3.90
CA SER A 101 5.51 -9.92 -3.77
C SER A 101 5.09 -9.76 -2.31
N ALA A 102 4.99 -10.88 -1.57
CA ALA A 102 4.64 -10.86 -0.16
C ALA A 102 5.64 -10.05 0.67
N ARG A 103 6.95 -10.21 0.41
CA ARG A 103 8.02 -9.45 1.08
C ARG A 103 7.91 -7.95 0.80
N THR A 104 7.74 -7.55 -0.45
CA THR A 104 7.64 -6.14 -0.84
C THR A 104 6.42 -5.49 -0.21
N TYR A 105 5.26 -6.16 -0.26
CA TYR A 105 4.02 -5.61 0.31
C TYR A 105 4.02 -5.64 1.85
N ASP A 106 4.70 -6.59 2.46
CA ASP A 106 4.89 -6.61 3.92
C ASP A 106 5.81 -5.46 4.40
N LYS A 107 6.82 -5.07 3.62
CA LYS A 107 7.62 -3.87 3.89
C LYS A 107 6.74 -2.60 3.89
N ILE A 108 5.77 -2.48 2.99
CA ILE A 108 4.82 -1.35 2.96
C ILE A 108 3.94 -1.37 4.20
N TYR A 109 3.34 -2.52 4.52
CA TYR A 109 2.47 -2.70 5.68
C TYR A 109 3.17 -2.39 7.00
N ASN A 110 4.44 -2.81 7.17
CA ASN A 110 5.23 -2.59 8.36
C ASN A 110 6.12 -1.34 8.32
N MET A 111 6.00 -0.50 7.28
CA MET A 111 6.76 0.76 7.19
C MET A 111 6.51 1.63 8.42
N LYS A 112 7.56 2.27 8.95
CA LYS A 112 7.47 3.15 10.13
C LYS A 112 6.63 4.42 9.89
N LYS A 113 6.38 4.74 8.62
CA LYS A 113 5.63 5.92 8.17
C LYS A 113 4.22 5.52 7.76
N PRO A 114 3.23 6.42 7.84
CA PRO A 114 1.91 6.16 7.29
C PRO A 114 1.99 5.98 5.77
N THR A 115 1.26 4.99 5.27
CA THR A 115 1.20 4.64 3.86
C THR A 115 -0.21 4.77 3.34
N ILE A 116 -0.39 5.43 2.21
CA ILE A 116 -1.68 5.71 1.60
C ILE A 116 -1.68 5.19 0.16
N ALA A 117 -2.65 4.37 -0.20
CA ALA A 117 -2.92 4.05 -1.59
C ALA A 117 -3.95 5.05 -2.14
N CYS A 118 -3.58 5.77 -3.20
CA CYS A 118 -4.50 6.63 -3.94
C CYS A 118 -4.85 5.97 -5.28
N VAL A 119 -6.08 5.51 -5.40
CA VAL A 119 -6.52 4.68 -6.51
C VAL A 119 -7.36 5.48 -7.50
N GLU A 120 -6.85 5.60 -8.72
CA GLU A 120 -7.63 5.98 -9.90
C GLU A 120 -7.73 4.77 -10.83
N GLY A 121 -8.84 4.63 -11.55
CA GLY A 121 -9.08 3.53 -12.46
C GLY A 121 -9.06 2.16 -11.75
N TYR A 122 -8.09 1.32 -12.06
CA TYR A 122 -8.07 -0.07 -11.58
C TYR A 122 -7.05 -0.31 -10.48
N ALA A 123 -7.50 -0.96 -9.39
CA ALA A 123 -6.65 -1.64 -8.39
C ALA A 123 -7.14 -3.09 -8.27
N VAL A 124 -6.59 -3.99 -9.09
CA VAL A 124 -7.08 -5.37 -9.17
C VAL A 124 -5.95 -6.37 -9.07
N ALA A 125 -6.24 -7.56 -8.59
CA ALA A 125 -5.28 -8.65 -8.40
C ALA A 125 -4.04 -8.17 -7.62
N GLY A 126 -2.80 -8.26 -8.15
CA GLY A 126 -1.60 -7.74 -7.49
C GLY A 126 -1.66 -6.26 -7.15
N GLY A 127 -2.43 -5.46 -7.91
CA GLY A 127 -2.70 -4.06 -7.58
C GLY A 127 -3.63 -3.89 -6.37
N PHE A 128 -4.59 -4.80 -6.21
CA PHE A 128 -5.42 -4.87 -5.00
C PHE A 128 -4.60 -5.31 -3.78
N GLU A 129 -3.66 -6.23 -3.95
CA GLU A 129 -2.74 -6.65 -2.89
C GLU A 129 -1.85 -5.51 -2.41
N LEU A 130 -1.32 -4.70 -3.34
CA LEU A 130 -0.58 -3.48 -3.03
C LEU A 130 -1.47 -2.47 -2.28
N PHE A 131 -2.69 -2.25 -2.77
CA PHE A 131 -3.66 -1.34 -2.15
C PHE A 131 -3.95 -1.71 -0.69
N ILE A 132 -4.30 -2.97 -0.40
CA ILE A 132 -4.59 -3.41 0.98
C ILE A 132 -3.35 -3.56 1.87
N SER A 133 -2.16 -3.35 1.33
CA SER A 133 -0.91 -3.32 2.10
C SER A 133 -0.61 -1.93 2.66
N CYS A 134 -1.30 -0.90 2.18
CA CYS A 134 -1.23 0.44 2.74
C CYS A 134 -2.13 0.57 3.99
N ASP A 135 -1.78 1.52 4.87
CA ASP A 135 -2.57 1.80 6.07
C ASP A 135 -3.93 2.41 5.73
N PHE A 136 -3.97 3.22 4.66
CA PHE A 136 -5.14 3.98 4.25
C PHE A 136 -5.40 3.82 2.77
N GLY A 137 -6.68 3.83 2.40
CA GLY A 137 -7.15 3.85 1.02
C GLY A 137 -7.91 5.13 0.72
N ILE A 138 -7.53 5.80 -0.36
CA ILE A 138 -8.26 6.91 -0.98
C ILE A 138 -8.52 6.52 -2.43
N ALA A 139 -9.69 6.78 -2.95
CA ALA A 139 -10.03 6.36 -4.30
C ALA A 139 -10.79 7.43 -5.08
N ALA A 140 -10.64 7.41 -6.40
CA ALA A 140 -11.60 8.05 -7.29
C ALA A 140 -12.97 7.38 -7.14
N ASP A 141 -14.06 8.16 -7.17
CA ASP A 141 -15.41 7.66 -6.95
C ASP A 141 -15.77 6.50 -7.89
N ASP A 142 -15.30 6.55 -9.13
CA ASP A 142 -15.54 5.56 -10.20
C ASP A 142 -14.47 4.48 -10.33
N ALA A 143 -13.46 4.45 -9.45
CA ALA A 143 -12.41 3.43 -9.44
C ALA A 143 -13.00 2.00 -9.45
N LYS A 144 -12.17 1.03 -9.83
CA LYS A 144 -12.55 -0.40 -9.89
C LYS A 144 -11.57 -1.19 -9.03
N ILE A 145 -12.00 -1.59 -7.84
CA ILE A 145 -11.15 -2.13 -6.78
C ILE A 145 -11.64 -3.53 -6.38
N GLY A 146 -10.75 -4.53 -6.38
CA GLY A 146 -11.08 -5.88 -5.93
C GLY A 146 -10.01 -6.92 -6.23
N ASP A 147 -10.11 -8.08 -5.59
CA ASP A 147 -9.13 -9.17 -5.74
C ASP A 147 -9.02 -9.68 -7.20
N PHE A 148 -10.10 -10.00 -7.84
CA PHE A 148 -10.21 -10.37 -9.26
C PHE A 148 -9.48 -11.66 -9.71
N HIS A 149 -8.59 -12.25 -8.90
CA HIS A 149 -7.83 -13.46 -9.27
C HIS A 149 -8.73 -14.63 -9.67
N ILE A 150 -9.84 -14.85 -8.96
CA ILE A 150 -10.77 -15.95 -9.19
C ILE A 150 -11.31 -15.96 -10.63
N ARG A 151 -11.45 -14.82 -11.29
CA ARG A 151 -11.92 -14.73 -12.67
C ARG A 151 -10.91 -15.27 -13.71
N ARG A 152 -9.71 -15.60 -13.28
CA ARG A 152 -8.66 -16.23 -14.09
C ARG A 152 -8.22 -17.58 -13.53
N ALA A 153 -8.98 -18.15 -12.58
CA ALA A 153 -8.61 -19.36 -11.83
C ALA A 153 -7.22 -19.23 -11.17
N LEU A 154 -6.86 -18.01 -10.75
CA LEU A 154 -5.63 -17.69 -10.03
C LEU A 154 -5.95 -17.43 -8.55
N PHE A 155 -4.91 -17.43 -7.74
CA PHE A 155 -4.96 -17.16 -6.31
C PHE A 155 -3.99 -16.03 -5.95
N GLY A 156 -4.45 -15.06 -5.16
CA GLY A 156 -3.61 -13.97 -4.64
C GLY A 156 -2.71 -14.46 -3.50
N GLY A 157 -1.42 -14.21 -3.60
CA GLY A 157 -0.41 -14.72 -2.66
C GLY A 157 0.17 -13.70 -1.70
N ALA A 158 -0.23 -12.41 -1.79
CA ALA A 158 0.46 -11.32 -1.08
C ALA A 158 -0.48 -10.48 -0.19
N GLY A 159 -1.36 -11.14 0.57
CA GLY A 159 -2.07 -10.48 1.66
C GLY A 159 -3.58 -10.58 1.72
N PRO A 160 -4.34 -10.91 0.65
CA PRO A 160 -5.79 -10.82 0.69
C PRO A 160 -6.43 -11.70 1.76
N ILE A 161 -5.87 -12.89 2.01
CA ILE A 161 -6.45 -13.87 2.94
C ILE A 161 -6.46 -13.36 4.40
N TYR A 162 -5.43 -12.62 4.80
CA TYR A 162 -5.31 -12.21 6.20
C TYR A 162 -5.53 -10.71 6.42
N ARG A 163 -5.28 -9.84 5.40
CA ARG A 163 -5.52 -8.39 5.54
C ARG A 163 -6.97 -8.02 5.26
N LEU A 164 -7.56 -8.54 4.18
CA LEU A 164 -8.90 -8.14 3.77
C LEU A 164 -9.99 -8.39 4.83
N PRO A 165 -10.06 -9.59 5.48
CA PRO A 165 -11.06 -9.83 6.52
C PRO A 165 -10.92 -8.91 7.75
N ARG A 166 -9.75 -8.34 7.99
CA ARG A 166 -9.50 -7.37 9.06
C ARG A 166 -10.10 -6.01 8.76
N TYR A 167 -10.17 -5.64 7.48
CA TYR A 167 -10.78 -4.37 7.05
C TYR A 167 -12.30 -4.45 6.94
N ILE A 168 -12.83 -5.47 6.27
CA ILE A 168 -14.25 -5.52 5.89
C ILE A 168 -15.03 -6.70 6.47
N GLY A 169 -14.38 -7.52 7.28
CA GLY A 169 -14.96 -8.73 7.87
C GLY A 169 -15.08 -9.88 6.88
N MET A 170 -15.25 -11.10 7.41
CA MET A 170 -15.16 -12.36 6.67
C MET A 170 -16.21 -12.48 5.55
N ARG A 171 -17.45 -12.02 5.78
CA ARG A 171 -18.54 -12.19 4.80
C ARG A 171 -18.31 -11.36 3.54
N LYS A 172 -18.00 -10.07 3.71
CA LYS A 172 -17.67 -9.16 2.60
C LYS A 172 -16.40 -9.62 1.87
N SER A 173 -15.40 -10.11 2.60
CA SER A 173 -14.17 -10.65 2.00
C SER A 173 -14.46 -11.86 1.13
N LYS A 174 -15.30 -12.81 1.60
CA LYS A 174 -15.74 -13.96 0.78
C LYS A 174 -16.54 -13.51 -0.45
N GLU A 175 -17.44 -12.55 -0.30
CA GLU A 175 -18.19 -12.01 -1.43
C GLU A 175 -17.23 -11.44 -2.49
N LEU A 176 -16.31 -10.56 -2.09
CA LEU A 176 -15.36 -9.94 -3.01
C LEU A 176 -14.49 -10.99 -3.72
N MET A 177 -13.87 -11.88 -2.95
CA MET A 177 -12.87 -12.82 -3.48
C MET A 177 -13.51 -13.98 -4.26
N LEU A 178 -14.63 -14.55 -3.81
CA LEU A 178 -15.24 -15.70 -4.45
C LEU A 178 -16.07 -15.34 -5.69
N THR A 179 -16.56 -14.11 -5.78
CA THR A 179 -17.31 -13.64 -6.96
C THR A 179 -16.43 -12.89 -7.96
N GLY A 180 -15.27 -12.40 -7.53
CA GLY A 180 -14.44 -11.48 -8.31
C GLY A 180 -15.15 -10.16 -8.58
N LYS A 181 -16.03 -9.72 -7.66
CA LYS A 181 -16.70 -8.43 -7.71
C LYS A 181 -15.66 -7.30 -7.67
N LEU A 182 -15.94 -6.23 -8.39
CA LEU A 182 -15.22 -4.97 -8.27
C LEU A 182 -16.15 -3.95 -7.60
N LEU A 183 -15.60 -3.24 -6.62
CA LEU A 183 -16.26 -2.13 -5.97
C LEU A 183 -15.84 -0.81 -6.63
N SER A 184 -16.73 0.18 -6.66
CA SER A 184 -16.37 1.56 -6.93
C SER A 184 -15.63 2.17 -5.74
N GLY A 185 -15.02 3.36 -5.91
CA GLY A 185 -14.40 4.08 -4.79
C GLY A 185 -15.42 4.41 -3.70
N THR A 186 -16.62 4.84 -4.07
CA THR A 186 -17.70 5.11 -3.12
C THR A 186 -18.15 3.85 -2.38
N GLU A 187 -18.35 2.73 -3.09
CA GLU A 187 -18.66 1.44 -2.45
C GLU A 187 -17.53 0.98 -1.51
N CYS A 188 -16.26 1.24 -1.85
CA CYS A 188 -15.13 0.94 -0.97
C CYS A 188 -15.20 1.71 0.35
N VAL A 189 -15.63 2.97 0.35
CA VAL A 189 -15.86 3.75 1.57
C VAL A 189 -17.00 3.14 2.40
N GLU A 190 -18.13 2.81 1.78
CA GLU A 190 -19.28 2.17 2.46
C GLU A 190 -18.91 0.79 3.05
N TRP A 191 -18.01 0.08 2.42
CA TRP A 191 -17.54 -1.23 2.90
C TRP A 191 -16.48 -1.13 4.00
N GLY A 192 -15.87 0.05 4.20
CA GLY A 192 -14.76 0.26 5.11
C GLY A 192 -13.41 -0.17 4.54
N LEU A 193 -13.31 -0.27 3.21
CA LEU A 193 -12.09 -0.62 2.49
C LEU A 193 -11.28 0.63 2.08
N CYS A 194 -11.95 1.76 1.87
CA CYS A 194 -11.34 3.08 1.71
C CYS A 194 -11.75 4.00 2.86
N ASN A 195 -10.87 4.95 3.18
CA ASN A 195 -11.14 6.00 4.16
C ASN A 195 -11.99 7.13 3.57
N ALA A 196 -11.77 7.45 2.28
CA ALA A 196 -12.50 8.49 1.56
C ALA A 196 -12.44 8.28 0.05
N SER A 197 -13.37 8.92 -0.69
CA SER A 197 -13.35 9.00 -2.14
C SER A 197 -13.76 10.38 -2.62
N ALA A 198 -13.35 10.75 -3.83
CA ALA A 198 -13.71 11.99 -4.51
C ALA A 198 -13.71 11.78 -6.03
N PRO A 199 -14.32 12.65 -6.82
CA PRO A 199 -14.14 12.64 -8.27
C PRO A 199 -12.65 12.72 -8.65
N SER A 200 -12.25 12.03 -9.73
CA SER A 200 -10.88 12.11 -10.26
C SER A 200 -10.46 13.55 -10.59
N GLY A 201 -9.15 13.81 -10.62
CA GLY A 201 -8.57 15.11 -10.90
C GLY A 201 -8.42 15.99 -9.66
N GLU A 202 -8.66 17.29 -9.78
CA GLU A 202 -8.42 18.28 -8.72
C GLU A 202 -9.10 17.94 -7.37
N PRO A 203 -10.37 17.46 -7.31
CA PRO A 203 -11.00 17.08 -6.05
C PRO A 203 -10.26 15.93 -5.33
N LEU A 204 -9.76 14.95 -6.07
CA LEU A 204 -8.98 13.85 -5.50
C LEU A 204 -7.61 14.32 -5.02
N GLU A 205 -6.95 15.22 -5.75
CA GLU A 205 -5.68 15.83 -5.31
C GLU A 205 -5.86 16.62 -4.01
N GLN A 206 -6.91 17.42 -3.91
CA GLN A 206 -7.23 18.15 -2.70
C GLN A 206 -7.50 17.20 -1.53
N LEU A 207 -8.29 16.15 -1.75
CA LEU A 207 -8.60 15.15 -0.73
C LEU A 207 -7.32 14.47 -0.18
N ILE A 208 -6.35 14.14 -1.05
CA ILE A 208 -5.07 13.56 -0.62
C ILE A 208 -4.31 14.53 0.28
N GLN A 209 -4.20 15.80 -0.10
CA GLN A 209 -3.51 16.81 0.69
C GLN A 209 -4.17 17.00 2.06
N GLU A 210 -5.49 17.12 2.09
CA GLU A 210 -6.27 17.26 3.32
C GLU A 210 -6.13 16.02 4.23
N PHE A 211 -6.13 14.82 3.64
CA PHE A 211 -5.95 13.57 4.38
C PHE A 211 -4.55 13.41 4.96
N CYS A 212 -3.52 13.79 4.21
CA CYS A 212 -2.13 13.69 4.66
C CYS A 212 -1.75 14.77 5.69
N ALA A 213 -2.36 15.95 5.64
CA ALA A 213 -2.02 17.07 6.52
C ALA A 213 -1.97 16.73 8.01
N PRO A 214 -2.99 16.06 8.61
CA PRO A 214 -2.92 15.66 10.02
C PRO A 214 -1.90 14.55 10.30
N LEU A 215 -1.47 13.78 9.31
CA LEU A 215 -0.48 12.71 9.47
C LEU A 215 0.94 13.27 9.54
N ILE A 216 1.27 14.23 8.69
CA ILE A 216 2.60 14.85 8.62
C ILE A 216 2.88 15.84 9.76
N ASP A 217 1.85 16.21 10.53
CA ASP A 217 1.93 17.13 11.68
C ASP A 217 2.16 16.43 13.02
N LYS A 218 2.34 15.12 13.04
CA LYS A 218 2.47 14.33 14.28
C LYS A 218 3.89 13.80 14.47
N SER A 219 4.23 13.44 15.73
CA SER A 219 5.48 12.77 16.04
C SER A 219 5.65 11.51 15.20
N PRO A 220 6.68 11.42 14.34
CA PRO A 220 6.94 10.21 13.55
C PRO A 220 7.19 8.98 14.42
N PHE A 221 7.84 9.17 15.58
CA PHE A 221 8.11 8.08 16.53
C PHE A 221 6.81 7.53 17.14
N CYS A 222 5.97 8.41 17.67
CA CYS A 222 4.70 7.99 18.28
C CYS A 222 3.79 7.32 17.24
N MET A 223 3.73 7.86 16.02
CA MET A 223 2.95 7.31 14.92
C MET A 223 3.42 5.91 14.53
N TRP A 224 4.75 5.71 14.40
CA TRP A 224 5.32 4.39 14.16
C TRP A 224 4.95 3.38 15.24
N MET A 225 5.13 3.74 16.52
CA MET A 225 4.84 2.86 17.64
C MET A 225 3.35 2.49 17.70
N THR A 226 2.47 3.45 17.44
CA THR A 226 1.01 3.22 17.36
C THR A 226 0.65 2.29 16.20
N LYS A 227 1.17 2.56 14.99
CA LYS A 227 0.94 1.70 13.82
C LYS A 227 1.44 0.27 14.07
N MET A 228 2.65 0.12 14.59
CA MET A 228 3.24 -1.19 14.92
C MET A 228 2.36 -1.96 15.91
N ALA A 229 1.89 -1.31 16.97
CA ALA A 229 1.04 -1.95 17.97
C ALA A 229 -0.32 -2.37 17.38
N LEU A 230 -0.95 -1.53 16.54
CA LEU A 230 -2.19 -1.86 15.85
C LEU A 230 -2.01 -3.04 14.88
N ASN A 231 -0.94 -3.03 14.07
CA ASN A 231 -0.68 -4.10 13.10
C ASN A 231 -0.43 -5.45 13.80
N ARG A 232 0.27 -5.47 14.94
CA ARG A 232 0.55 -6.69 15.74
C ARG A 232 -0.64 -7.10 16.59
N GLY A 233 -1.47 -6.15 17.01
CA GLY A 233 -2.62 -6.38 17.86
C GLY A 233 -3.65 -7.36 17.32
N MET A 234 -3.71 -7.53 16.02
CA MET A 234 -4.65 -8.45 15.38
C MET A 234 -4.21 -9.93 15.43
N ASP A 235 -2.98 -10.22 15.84
CA ASP A 235 -2.39 -11.56 15.78
C ASP A 235 -2.12 -12.17 17.16
N ALA A 236 -2.33 -11.42 18.25
CA ALA A 236 -1.95 -11.81 19.59
C ALA A 236 -3.17 -12.04 20.52
N ASP A 237 -2.97 -12.86 21.54
CA ASP A 237 -3.94 -13.01 22.63
C ASP A 237 -3.99 -11.74 23.52
N THR A 238 -5.07 -11.60 24.30
CA THR A 238 -5.33 -10.41 25.10
C THR A 238 -4.20 -10.10 26.11
N ASN A 239 -3.58 -11.10 26.73
CA ASN A 239 -2.50 -10.85 27.70
C ASN A 239 -1.25 -10.33 27.00
N SER A 240 -0.91 -10.89 25.86
CA SER A 240 0.18 -10.40 25.00
C SER A 240 -0.08 -8.97 24.52
N LEU A 241 -1.34 -8.63 24.21
CA LEU A 241 -1.73 -7.27 23.83
C LEU A 241 -1.59 -6.28 24.98
N ILE A 242 -2.04 -6.62 26.17
CA ILE A 242 -1.86 -5.77 27.37
C ILE A 242 -0.38 -5.50 27.60
N THR A 243 0.46 -6.52 27.46
CA THR A 243 1.91 -6.36 27.60
C THR A 243 2.48 -5.45 26.50
N LEU A 244 2.08 -5.66 25.25
CA LEU A 244 2.50 -4.83 24.11
C LEU A 244 2.12 -3.37 24.32
N GLU A 245 0.86 -3.07 24.68
CA GLU A 245 0.39 -1.71 24.93
C GLU A 245 1.16 -1.06 26.10
N THR A 246 1.32 -1.76 27.23
CA THR A 246 2.01 -1.23 28.38
C THR A 246 3.47 -0.90 28.09
N MET A 247 4.18 -1.79 27.39
CA MET A 247 5.58 -1.56 27.02
C MET A 247 5.70 -0.46 25.96
N THR A 248 4.83 -0.43 24.98
CA THR A 248 4.80 0.63 23.97
C THR A 248 4.52 2.00 24.59
N CYS A 249 3.55 2.07 25.51
CA CYS A 249 3.24 3.28 26.26
C CYS A 249 4.47 3.78 27.04
N ASN A 250 5.15 2.90 27.77
CA ASN A 250 6.36 3.27 28.51
C ASN A 250 7.48 3.78 27.58
N VAL A 251 7.72 3.12 26.45
CA VAL A 251 8.74 3.54 25.48
C VAL A 251 8.40 4.91 24.88
N VAL A 252 7.15 5.11 24.48
CA VAL A 252 6.71 6.39 23.89
C VAL A 252 6.80 7.53 24.91
N HIS A 253 6.37 7.33 26.16
CA HIS A 253 6.42 8.37 27.20
C HIS A 253 7.84 8.83 27.55
N HIS A 254 8.84 7.99 27.32
CA HIS A 254 10.25 8.35 27.56
C HIS A 254 10.96 8.93 26.35
N SER A 255 10.29 9.01 25.20
CA SER A 255 10.84 9.58 23.96
C SER A 255 11.11 11.09 24.07
N ALA A 256 11.99 11.60 23.19
CA ALA A 256 12.20 13.04 23.06
C ALA A 256 10.94 13.75 22.55
N ASP A 257 10.24 13.14 21.60
CA ASP A 257 9.01 13.70 21.02
C ASP A 257 7.87 13.79 22.04
N ALA A 258 7.73 12.83 22.98
CA ALA A 258 6.70 12.93 24.01
C ALA A 258 6.98 14.12 24.98
N LYS A 259 8.25 14.33 25.36
CA LYS A 259 8.65 15.47 26.18
C LYS A 259 8.39 16.79 25.47
N GLU A 260 8.78 16.88 24.20
CA GLU A 260 8.51 18.06 23.35
C GLU A 260 7.02 18.32 23.20
N GLY A 261 6.21 17.28 22.91
CA GLY A 261 4.76 17.41 22.75
C GLY A 261 4.08 17.98 23.99
N VAL A 262 4.45 17.51 25.19
CA VAL A 262 3.94 18.02 26.46
C VAL A 262 4.38 19.45 26.70
N ALA A 263 5.68 19.75 26.50
CA ALA A 263 6.22 21.12 26.67
C ALA A 263 5.53 22.10 25.73
N ALA A 264 5.45 21.78 24.45
CA ALA A 264 4.81 22.63 23.44
C ALA A 264 3.32 22.91 23.76
N PHE A 265 2.59 21.87 24.24
CA PHE A 265 1.20 22.04 24.67
C PHE A 265 1.07 23.04 25.84
N LEU A 266 1.89 22.90 26.87
CA LEU A 266 1.88 23.79 28.04
C LEU A 266 2.26 25.23 27.67
N GLU A 267 3.22 25.37 26.75
CA GLU A 267 3.72 26.68 26.26
C GLU A 267 2.85 27.27 25.14
N LYS A 268 1.80 26.56 24.70
CA LYS A 268 0.88 26.98 23.61
C LYS A 268 1.61 27.29 22.28
N ARG A 269 2.61 26.53 21.93
CA ARG A 269 3.36 26.60 20.67
C ARG A 269 3.22 25.33 19.85
N LYS A 270 3.61 25.40 18.58
CA LYS A 270 3.74 24.19 17.76
C LYS A 270 4.93 23.35 18.24
N PRO A 271 4.77 22.01 18.30
CA PRO A 271 5.88 21.12 18.62
C PRO A 271 6.86 21.02 17.44
N VAL A 272 8.10 20.68 17.76
CA VAL A 272 9.17 20.40 16.78
C VAL A 272 9.59 18.94 16.98
N TRP A 273 9.13 18.08 16.10
CA TRP A 273 9.35 16.64 16.22
C TRP A 273 10.76 16.26 15.77
N THR A 274 11.40 15.36 16.51
CA THR A 274 12.74 14.81 16.21
C THR A 274 12.67 13.40 15.63
N GLY A 275 11.55 12.71 15.82
CA GLY A 275 11.36 11.31 15.44
C GLY A 275 12.07 10.30 16.36
N ASN A 276 12.40 10.69 17.58
CA ASN A 276 13.14 9.89 18.56
C ASN A 276 12.43 9.82 19.91
#